data_8b2c478b0cb7392d60abe49e13b9a81b
#
_entry.id   8b2c478b0cb7392d60abe49e13b9a81b
#
_cell.length_a   1.000
_cell.length_b   1.000
_cell.length_c   1.000
_cell.angle_alpha   90.00
_cell.angle_beta   90.00
_cell.angle_gamma   90.00
#
_symmetry.space_group_name_H-M   'P 1'
#
loop_
_entity.id
_entity.type
_entity.pdbx_description
1 polymer ?
#
loop_
_entity_poly.entity_id
_entity_poly.type
_entity_poly.pdbx_seq_one_letter_code
_entity_poly.pdbx_strand_id
1 'polypeptide(L)'
;MMQRRHLLGAIALAPLAAPSIARAQAARTVKMGSLRLIHSMTPHFYQRFAPAGLTIEIITFDSPTDGKNAVVTRSVDFGGFGIAAATLGAAAGEPVVVVGAFCNRGMGVIAKAGSGIRDIAGMRGKRVGIWPGSTQEVFILERLRQNGMTVRDITSVRVPFGEMHAMLSRGDIDAYVGAEPGPGLSLSSGVGELVEFPYGTAMGGLNMIFATSEAMIAQDPALVRTMLGIHRRASEYMMANKAEVAEATVRILGAQRAAVDRALAENNVEYTWKLDDTVMTQARAYAQQMLEMRQIRALPNFDKFLNPRFSNEVATS
;
A
#
# COMPACT_ATOMS: atom_id res chain seq x y z
N MET A 1 69.58 39.35 56.87
CA MET A 1 68.61 39.71 55.81
C MET A 1 68.22 38.47 55.04
N MET A 2 67.05 37.86 55.36
CA MET A 2 66.56 36.64 54.68
C MET A 2 65.34 36.99 53.82
N GLN A 3 65.47 36.83 52.51
CA GLN A 3 64.32 37.00 51.56
C GLN A 3 63.50 35.75 51.54
N ARG A 4 62.22 35.85 51.85
CA ARG A 4 61.22 34.81 51.70
C ARG A 4 60.71 34.82 50.26
N ARG A 5 60.89 33.73 49.50
CA ARG A 5 60.30 33.49 48.21
C ARG A 5 58.90 32.88 48.43
N HIS A 6 57.85 33.55 47.93
CA HIS A 6 56.50 33.03 47.87
C HIS A 6 56.36 32.17 46.60
N LEU A 7 56.09 30.86 46.75
CA LEU A 7 55.66 29.97 45.68
C LEU A 7 54.14 30.08 45.56
N LEU A 8 53.65 30.63 44.45
CA LEU A 8 52.26 30.58 44.06
C LEU A 8 52.02 29.29 43.26
N GLY A 9 51.35 28.32 43.87
CA GLY A 9 50.89 27.11 43.17
C GLY A 9 49.67 27.40 42.32
N ALA A 10 49.76 27.27 41.00
CA ALA A 10 48.61 27.32 40.10
C ALA A 10 47.88 25.97 40.13
N ILE A 11 46.67 25.98 40.66
CA ILE A 11 45.73 24.85 40.62
C ILE A 11 45.10 24.87 39.24
N ALA A 12 45.46 23.91 38.34
CA ALA A 12 44.79 23.71 37.09
C ALA A 12 43.48 22.96 37.31
N LEU A 13 42.33 23.66 37.14
CA LEU A 13 41.04 23.03 37.05
C LEU A 13 40.90 22.27 35.72
N ALA A 14 40.97 20.95 35.77
CA ALA A 14 40.60 20.12 34.65
C ALA A 14 39.07 20.12 34.49
N PRO A 15 38.53 20.33 33.27
CA PRO A 15 37.08 20.23 33.06
C PRO A 15 36.64 18.77 33.23
N LEU A 16 35.81 18.52 34.23
CA LEU A 16 35.08 17.23 34.35
C LEU A 16 34.16 17.10 33.16
N ALA A 17 34.55 16.26 32.19
CA ALA A 17 33.65 15.81 31.11
C ALA A 17 32.49 15.04 31.74
N ALA A 18 31.33 15.69 31.84
CA ALA A 18 30.10 15.01 32.23
C ALA A 18 29.80 13.88 31.22
N PRO A 19 29.58 12.63 31.66
CA PRO A 19 29.17 11.59 30.77
C PRO A 19 27.84 12.00 30.12
N SER A 20 27.82 12.10 28.77
CA SER A 20 26.60 12.24 28.03
C SER A 20 25.79 10.96 28.27
N ILE A 21 24.77 11.05 29.16
CA ILE A 21 23.79 10.00 29.32
C ILE A 21 23.06 9.93 27.98
N ALA A 22 23.48 9.00 27.09
CA ALA A 22 22.70 8.61 25.95
C ALA A 22 21.35 8.16 26.49
N ARG A 23 20.35 9.02 26.38
CA ARG A 23 18.97 8.69 26.78
C ARG A 23 18.57 7.50 25.91
N ALA A 24 18.56 6.30 26.49
CA ALA A 24 18.03 5.11 25.85
C ALA A 24 16.60 5.50 25.41
N GLN A 25 16.41 5.56 24.10
CA GLN A 25 15.09 5.86 23.54
C GLN A 25 14.16 4.75 24.05
N ALA A 26 13.11 5.12 24.80
CA ALA A 26 12.18 4.16 25.36
C ALA A 26 11.66 3.24 24.24
N ALA A 27 11.68 1.93 24.49
CA ALA A 27 11.19 0.95 23.53
C ALA A 27 9.75 1.30 23.12
N ARG A 28 9.53 1.43 21.82
CA ARG A 28 8.22 1.79 21.25
C ARG A 28 7.77 0.76 20.25
N THR A 29 6.53 0.32 20.35
CA THR A 29 5.89 -0.51 19.34
C THR A 29 4.97 0.34 18.48
N VAL A 30 5.08 0.19 17.15
CA VAL A 30 4.22 0.81 16.16
C VAL A 30 3.44 -0.28 15.45
N LYS A 31 2.12 -0.13 15.38
CA LYS A 31 1.22 -1.05 14.70
C LYS A 31 1.04 -0.63 13.25
N MET A 32 1.41 -1.53 12.33
CA MET A 32 1.32 -1.32 10.89
C MET A 32 0.28 -2.26 10.28
N GLY A 33 -0.78 -1.71 9.70
CA GLY A 33 -1.80 -2.46 8.96
C GLY A 33 -1.30 -2.90 7.58
N SER A 34 -1.53 -4.15 7.22
CA SER A 34 -1.11 -4.76 5.96
C SER A 34 -2.19 -5.68 5.42
N LEU A 35 -2.30 -5.82 4.09
CA LEU A 35 -3.18 -6.80 3.46
C LEU A 35 -2.43 -8.10 3.15
N ARG A 36 -3.15 -9.22 3.05
CA ARG A 36 -2.58 -10.53 2.67
C ARG A 36 -2.38 -10.64 1.15
N LEU A 37 -1.62 -9.71 0.58
CA LEU A 37 -1.41 -9.57 -0.86
C LEU A 37 0.07 -9.30 -1.16
N ILE A 38 0.55 -9.65 -2.36
CA ILE A 38 1.95 -9.41 -2.76
C ILE A 38 2.30 -7.93 -2.68
N HIS A 39 1.42 -7.06 -3.15
CA HIS A 39 1.64 -5.62 -3.13
C HIS A 39 1.53 -4.98 -1.72
N SER A 40 1.27 -5.79 -0.70
CA SER A 40 1.29 -5.36 0.70
C SER A 40 2.47 -5.94 1.51
N MET A 41 3.51 -6.45 0.85
CA MET A 41 4.64 -7.11 1.52
C MET A 41 5.64 -6.17 2.19
N THR A 42 5.64 -4.87 1.87
CA THR A 42 6.65 -3.91 2.34
C THR A 42 6.82 -3.88 3.87
N PRO A 43 5.75 -3.93 4.70
CA PRO A 43 5.88 -3.92 6.15
C PRO A 43 6.71 -5.08 6.73
N HIS A 44 6.74 -6.23 6.06
CA HIS A 44 7.52 -7.38 6.51
C HIS A 44 9.04 -7.17 6.40
N PHE A 45 9.47 -6.09 5.74
CA PHE A 45 10.86 -5.67 5.63
C PHE A 45 11.20 -4.47 6.53
N TYR A 46 10.23 -3.84 7.20
CA TYR A 46 10.43 -2.61 7.96
C TYR A 46 11.39 -2.76 9.13
N GLN A 47 11.34 -3.90 9.85
CA GLN A 47 12.19 -4.10 11.02
C GLN A 47 13.68 -4.04 10.69
N ARG A 48 14.07 -4.38 9.45
CA ARG A 48 15.46 -4.25 8.94
C ARG A 48 15.94 -2.80 8.94
N PHE A 49 15.04 -1.85 8.79
CA PHE A 49 15.33 -0.42 8.64
C PHE A 49 14.87 0.43 9.84
N ALA A 50 14.25 -0.21 10.82
CA ALA A 50 13.81 0.46 12.03
C ALA A 50 15.00 0.88 12.89
N PRO A 51 15.00 2.10 13.46
CA PRO A 51 16.02 2.51 14.41
C PRO A 51 15.94 1.68 15.70
N ALA A 52 17.03 1.65 16.46
CA ALA A 52 17.07 0.97 17.75
C ALA A 52 15.94 1.45 18.67
N GLY A 53 15.28 0.53 19.35
CA GLY A 53 14.16 0.81 20.24
C GLY A 53 12.78 0.93 19.54
N LEU A 54 12.71 0.87 18.19
CA LEU A 54 11.45 0.84 17.47
C LEU A 54 11.13 -0.59 16.99
N THR A 55 10.00 -1.12 17.46
CA THR A 55 9.45 -2.42 17.04
C THR A 55 8.24 -2.20 16.14
N ILE A 56 8.16 -2.91 15.02
CA ILE A 56 7.03 -2.85 14.10
C ILE A 56 6.18 -4.11 14.27
N GLU A 57 4.97 -3.94 14.76
CA GLU A 57 3.95 -4.98 14.85
C GLU A 57 3.06 -4.94 13.62
N ILE A 58 2.98 -6.04 12.85
CA ILE A 58 2.18 -6.10 11.64
C ILE A 58 0.82 -6.71 11.97
N ILE A 59 -0.26 -5.95 11.68
CA ILE A 59 -1.65 -6.39 11.82
C ILE A 59 -2.19 -6.63 10.40
N THR A 60 -2.59 -7.86 10.11
CA THR A 60 -3.08 -8.24 8.78
C THR A 60 -4.59 -8.15 8.67
N PHE A 61 -5.06 -7.67 7.51
CA PHE A 61 -6.48 -7.55 7.15
C PHE A 61 -6.76 -8.27 5.83
N ASP A 62 -7.97 -8.75 5.66
CA ASP A 62 -8.40 -9.44 4.45
C ASP A 62 -9.08 -8.49 3.44
N SER A 63 -9.49 -7.29 3.88
CA SER A 63 -10.10 -6.29 3.01
C SER A 63 -9.45 -4.90 3.14
N PRO A 64 -9.40 -4.10 2.03
CA PRO A 64 -8.94 -2.72 2.08
C PRO A 64 -9.77 -1.84 3.03
N THR A 65 -11.07 -2.11 3.15
CA THR A 65 -11.98 -1.38 4.04
C THR A 65 -11.62 -1.60 5.51
N ASP A 66 -11.29 -2.84 5.90
CA ASP A 66 -10.87 -3.14 7.28
C ASP A 66 -9.56 -2.46 7.62
N GLY A 67 -8.59 -2.46 6.69
CA GLY A 67 -7.33 -1.73 6.84
C GLY A 67 -7.53 -0.22 7.02
N LYS A 68 -8.41 0.39 6.21
CA LYS A 68 -8.79 1.79 6.34
C LYS A 68 -9.48 2.06 7.69
N ASN A 69 -10.44 1.23 8.08
CA ASN A 69 -11.15 1.36 9.35
C ASN A 69 -10.20 1.28 10.55
N ALA A 70 -9.22 0.38 10.51
CA ALA A 70 -8.23 0.23 11.57
C ALA A 70 -7.38 1.50 11.76
N VAL A 71 -7.02 2.22 10.67
CA VAL A 71 -6.34 3.52 10.75
C VAL A 71 -7.28 4.59 11.33
N VAL A 72 -8.52 4.67 10.86
CA VAL A 72 -9.51 5.65 11.31
C VAL A 72 -9.81 5.49 12.80
N THR A 73 -9.98 4.27 13.28
CA THR A 73 -10.23 3.95 14.69
C THR A 73 -8.97 3.95 15.55
N ARG A 74 -7.79 4.11 14.93
CA ARG A 74 -6.48 4.03 15.58
C ARG A 74 -6.18 2.68 16.23
N SER A 75 -6.78 1.61 15.72
CA SER A 75 -6.41 0.23 16.08
C SER A 75 -5.03 -0.13 15.52
N VAL A 76 -4.62 0.55 14.45
CA VAL A 76 -3.25 0.61 13.96
C VAL A 76 -2.80 2.07 13.81
N ASP A 77 -1.50 2.33 13.88
CA ASP A 77 -0.91 3.66 13.73
C ASP A 77 -0.80 4.09 12.27
N PHE A 78 -0.48 3.13 11.42
CA PHE A 78 -0.31 3.31 9.97
C PHE A 78 -0.94 2.13 9.22
N GLY A 79 -1.27 2.33 7.95
CA GLY A 79 -1.80 1.26 7.10
C GLY A 79 -1.39 1.39 5.63
N GLY A 80 -1.15 0.22 5.01
CA GLY A 80 -1.02 0.06 3.57
C GLY A 80 -2.30 -0.60 3.03
N PHE A 81 -3.11 0.15 2.26
CA PHE A 81 -4.36 -0.36 1.68
C PHE A 81 -4.73 0.40 0.40
N GLY A 82 -5.74 -0.09 -0.32
CA GLY A 82 -6.14 0.45 -1.61
C GLY A 82 -6.61 1.90 -1.54
N ILE A 83 -6.22 2.71 -2.53
CA ILE A 83 -6.60 4.13 -2.64
C ILE A 83 -8.12 4.33 -2.68
N ALA A 84 -8.88 3.39 -3.26
CA ALA A 84 -10.33 3.48 -3.30
C ALA A 84 -10.96 3.47 -1.89
N ALA A 85 -10.49 2.57 -1.01
CA ALA A 85 -10.97 2.52 0.38
C ALA A 85 -10.63 3.81 1.14
N ALA A 86 -9.42 4.37 0.93
CA ALA A 86 -9.04 5.67 1.49
C ALA A 86 -9.95 6.79 0.99
N THR A 87 -10.24 6.82 -0.32
CA THR A 87 -11.10 7.82 -0.95
C THR A 87 -12.54 7.74 -0.42
N LEU A 88 -13.09 6.52 -0.24
CA LEU A 88 -14.40 6.32 0.38
C LEU A 88 -14.46 6.94 1.78
N GLY A 89 -13.44 6.67 2.61
CA GLY A 89 -13.37 7.22 3.97
C GLY A 89 -13.26 8.75 3.96
N ALA A 90 -12.34 9.29 3.18
CA ALA A 90 -12.11 10.73 3.09
C ALA A 90 -13.35 11.48 2.55
N ALA A 91 -14.05 10.92 1.56
CA ALA A 91 -15.30 11.47 1.04
C ALA A 91 -16.46 11.42 2.06
N ALA A 92 -16.41 10.47 3.00
CA ALA A 92 -17.33 10.38 4.13
C ALA A 92 -16.93 11.29 5.31
N GLY A 93 -15.83 12.02 5.22
CA GLY A 93 -15.31 12.90 6.28
C GLY A 93 -14.53 12.16 7.38
N GLU A 94 -14.13 10.92 7.14
CA GLU A 94 -13.28 10.16 8.09
C GLU A 94 -11.85 10.73 8.12
N PRO A 95 -11.17 10.70 9.29
CA PRO A 95 -9.86 11.35 9.50
C PRO A 95 -8.68 10.52 8.94
N VAL A 96 -8.80 9.99 7.72
CA VAL A 96 -7.74 9.25 7.03
C VAL A 96 -6.92 10.19 6.15
N VAL A 97 -5.59 10.11 6.26
CA VAL A 97 -4.65 10.95 5.51
C VAL A 97 -3.63 10.06 4.77
N VAL A 98 -3.50 10.27 3.49
CA VAL A 98 -2.46 9.66 2.66
C VAL A 98 -1.18 10.47 2.79
N VAL A 99 -0.09 9.84 3.23
CA VAL A 99 1.22 10.48 3.44
C VAL A 99 2.30 9.95 2.48
N GLY A 100 2.00 8.87 1.74
CA GLY A 100 2.89 8.26 0.75
C GLY A 100 2.15 7.35 -0.22
N ALA A 101 2.77 7.02 -1.34
CA ALA A 101 2.40 5.85 -2.13
C ALA A 101 2.86 4.58 -1.40
N PHE A 102 2.36 3.42 -1.81
CA PHE A 102 2.75 2.15 -1.18
C PHE A 102 3.13 1.11 -2.23
N CYS A 103 2.26 0.89 -3.20
CA CYS A 103 2.51 0.00 -4.32
C CYS A 103 1.64 0.39 -5.50
N ASN A 104 2.26 0.43 -6.68
CA ASN A 104 1.57 0.57 -7.95
C ASN A 104 1.31 -0.80 -8.57
N ARG A 105 0.29 -0.87 -9.44
CA ARG A 105 -0.06 -2.06 -10.20
C ARG A 105 -0.48 -3.24 -9.31
N GLY A 106 -0.05 -4.47 -9.57
CA GLY A 106 -0.39 -5.65 -8.77
C GLY A 106 -1.82 -6.16 -8.98
N MET A 107 -2.44 -5.89 -10.14
CA MET A 107 -3.78 -6.38 -10.47
C MET A 107 -3.85 -6.87 -11.92
N GLY A 108 -4.83 -7.72 -12.21
CA GLY A 108 -5.11 -8.20 -13.55
C GLY A 108 -6.58 -8.53 -13.75
N VAL A 109 -7.04 -8.38 -14.97
CA VAL A 109 -8.34 -8.88 -15.42
C VAL A 109 -8.10 -10.24 -16.07
N ILE A 110 -8.65 -11.28 -15.45
CA ILE A 110 -8.42 -12.68 -15.82
C ILE A 110 -9.74 -13.31 -16.23
N ALA A 111 -9.76 -13.95 -17.40
CA ALA A 111 -10.86 -14.77 -17.86
C ALA A 111 -10.54 -16.25 -17.67
N LYS A 112 -11.56 -17.10 -17.55
CA LYS A 112 -11.38 -18.56 -17.56
C LYS A 112 -10.79 -19.01 -18.90
N ALA A 113 -9.77 -19.83 -18.86
CA ALA A 113 -9.14 -20.39 -20.06
C ALA A 113 -10.17 -21.07 -20.95
N GLY A 114 -10.11 -20.79 -22.26
CA GLY A 114 -11.04 -21.32 -23.25
C GLY A 114 -12.45 -20.70 -23.21
N SER A 115 -12.71 -19.67 -22.40
CA SER A 115 -14.03 -18.99 -22.32
C SER A 115 -14.36 -18.12 -23.53
N GLY A 116 -13.35 -17.79 -24.34
CA GLY A 116 -13.49 -16.89 -25.48
C GLY A 116 -13.52 -15.40 -25.10
N ILE A 117 -13.37 -15.04 -23.80
CA ILE A 117 -13.29 -13.65 -23.34
C ILE A 117 -11.87 -13.15 -23.60
N ARG A 118 -11.70 -12.26 -24.58
CA ARG A 118 -10.40 -11.74 -25.01
C ARG A 118 -10.18 -10.26 -24.67
N ASP A 119 -11.26 -9.56 -24.33
CA ASP A 119 -11.29 -8.13 -24.01
C ASP A 119 -12.43 -7.83 -23.02
N ILE A 120 -12.53 -6.57 -22.61
CA ILE A 120 -13.58 -6.11 -21.68
C ILE A 120 -14.98 -6.26 -22.30
N ALA A 121 -15.14 -6.03 -23.61
CA ALA A 121 -16.42 -6.15 -24.28
C ALA A 121 -16.94 -7.59 -24.26
N GLY A 122 -16.04 -8.58 -24.34
CA GLY A 122 -16.36 -10.00 -24.21
C GLY A 122 -16.91 -10.44 -22.86
N MET A 123 -16.85 -9.57 -21.85
CA MET A 123 -17.44 -9.83 -20.53
C MET A 123 -18.96 -9.63 -20.48
N ARG A 124 -19.58 -9.09 -21.54
CA ARG A 124 -21.03 -8.86 -21.58
C ARG A 124 -21.83 -10.14 -21.28
N GLY A 125 -22.73 -10.06 -20.29
CA GLY A 125 -23.51 -11.20 -19.83
C GLY A 125 -22.76 -12.26 -19.01
N LYS A 126 -21.47 -12.05 -18.72
CA LYS A 126 -20.63 -13.00 -17.98
C LYS A 126 -20.66 -12.73 -16.48
N ARG A 127 -20.39 -13.79 -15.69
CA ARG A 127 -20.21 -13.69 -14.24
C ARG A 127 -18.79 -13.22 -13.97
N VAL A 128 -18.67 -12.01 -13.39
CA VAL A 128 -17.38 -11.36 -13.14
C VAL A 128 -17.17 -11.20 -11.64
N GLY A 129 -16.12 -11.83 -11.12
CA GLY A 129 -15.70 -11.71 -9.73
C GLY A 129 -15.13 -10.33 -9.45
N ILE A 130 -15.72 -9.63 -8.47
CA ILE A 130 -15.32 -8.27 -8.05
C ILE A 130 -15.34 -8.22 -6.52
N TRP A 131 -14.37 -7.53 -5.92
CA TRP A 131 -14.41 -7.20 -4.49
C TRP A 131 -14.87 -5.75 -4.31
N PRO A 132 -16.11 -5.52 -3.80
CA PRO A 132 -16.66 -4.17 -3.64
C PRO A 132 -15.85 -3.28 -2.71
N GLY A 133 -15.74 -2.00 -3.04
CA GLY A 133 -14.96 -1.00 -2.29
C GLY A 133 -13.44 -1.11 -2.51
N SER A 134 -13.00 -1.96 -3.42
CA SER A 134 -11.59 -2.11 -3.77
C SER A 134 -11.16 -1.20 -4.92
N THR A 135 -9.86 -0.99 -5.03
CA THR A 135 -9.21 -0.33 -6.16
C THR A 135 -9.53 -1.04 -7.48
N GLN A 136 -9.55 -2.38 -7.46
CA GLN A 136 -9.86 -3.24 -8.62
C GLN A 136 -11.30 -3.03 -9.12
N GLU A 137 -12.26 -2.81 -8.21
CA GLU A 137 -13.63 -2.47 -8.61
C GLU A 137 -13.67 -1.16 -9.40
N VAL A 138 -13.00 -0.11 -8.91
CA VAL A 138 -12.99 1.18 -9.61
C VAL A 138 -12.38 1.05 -11.00
N PHE A 139 -11.30 0.28 -11.15
CA PHE A 139 -10.69 0.01 -12.45
C PHE A 139 -11.63 -0.72 -13.40
N ILE A 140 -12.24 -1.82 -12.97
CA ILE A 140 -13.09 -2.58 -13.89
C ILE A 140 -14.34 -1.79 -14.30
N LEU A 141 -14.93 -1.02 -13.38
CA LEU A 141 -16.07 -0.18 -13.72
C LEU A 141 -15.70 0.89 -14.76
N GLU A 142 -14.53 1.52 -14.63
CA GLU A 142 -14.03 2.47 -15.62
C GLU A 142 -13.72 1.80 -16.96
N ARG A 143 -13.12 0.60 -16.96
CA ARG A 143 -12.86 -0.14 -18.19
C ARG A 143 -14.15 -0.57 -18.89
N LEU A 144 -15.18 -0.98 -18.14
CA LEU A 144 -16.52 -1.24 -18.68
C LEU A 144 -17.07 0.04 -19.35
N ARG A 145 -17.00 1.19 -18.67
CA ARG A 145 -17.48 2.48 -19.18
C ARG A 145 -16.79 2.87 -20.50
N GLN A 146 -15.46 2.73 -20.58
CA GLN A 146 -14.67 3.00 -21.79
C GLN A 146 -15.04 2.09 -22.96
N ASN A 147 -15.64 0.92 -22.68
CA ASN A 147 -16.15 -0.02 -23.68
C ASN A 147 -17.67 0.10 -23.91
N GLY A 148 -18.29 1.21 -23.50
CA GLY A 148 -19.73 1.45 -23.67
C GLY A 148 -20.59 0.48 -22.85
N MET A 149 -20.07 -0.01 -21.73
CA MET A 149 -20.71 -0.94 -20.80
C MET A 149 -20.85 -0.32 -19.41
N THR A 150 -21.72 -0.94 -18.64
CA THR A 150 -21.93 -0.66 -17.22
C THR A 150 -21.86 -1.93 -16.39
N VAL A 151 -21.88 -1.83 -15.09
CA VAL A 151 -21.97 -3.02 -14.21
C VAL A 151 -23.22 -3.87 -14.46
N ARG A 152 -24.26 -3.30 -15.07
CA ARG A 152 -25.50 -4.03 -15.42
C ARG A 152 -25.35 -4.92 -16.66
N ASP A 153 -24.30 -4.69 -17.43
CA ASP A 153 -23.99 -5.51 -18.62
C ASP A 153 -23.24 -6.80 -18.26
N ILE A 154 -22.86 -6.97 -17.01
CA ILE A 154 -22.23 -8.17 -16.45
C ILE A 154 -23.04 -8.69 -15.25
N THR A 155 -22.83 -9.94 -14.86
CA THR A 155 -23.29 -10.47 -13.58
C THR A 155 -22.15 -10.31 -12.57
N SER A 156 -22.16 -9.22 -11.81
CA SER A 156 -21.17 -8.97 -10.77
C SER A 156 -21.33 -9.96 -9.62
N VAL A 157 -20.28 -10.70 -9.30
CA VAL A 157 -20.22 -11.67 -8.20
C VAL A 157 -19.24 -11.15 -7.17
N ARG A 158 -19.70 -10.97 -5.92
CA ARG A 158 -18.80 -10.56 -4.83
C ARG A 158 -17.88 -11.71 -4.44
N VAL A 159 -16.57 -11.55 -4.64
CA VAL A 159 -15.56 -12.58 -4.38
C VAL A 159 -14.36 -11.98 -3.64
N PRO A 160 -13.97 -12.51 -2.47
CA PRO A 160 -12.71 -12.17 -1.83
C PRO A 160 -11.52 -12.49 -2.74
N PHE A 161 -10.46 -11.65 -2.71
CA PHE A 161 -9.30 -11.82 -3.59
C PHE A 161 -8.67 -13.22 -3.50
N GLY A 162 -8.56 -13.77 -2.28
CA GLY A 162 -8.00 -15.11 -2.05
C GLY A 162 -8.82 -16.26 -2.64
N GLU A 163 -10.10 -16.03 -2.98
CA GLU A 163 -11.02 -17.05 -3.51
C GLU A 163 -11.21 -16.97 -5.04
N MET A 164 -10.79 -15.87 -5.68
CA MET A 164 -11.05 -15.60 -7.09
C MET A 164 -10.52 -16.71 -8.02
N HIS A 165 -9.28 -17.16 -7.80
CA HIS A 165 -8.69 -18.27 -8.54
C HIS A 165 -9.51 -19.56 -8.41
N ALA A 166 -9.88 -19.93 -7.20
CA ALA A 166 -10.64 -21.16 -6.94
C ALA A 166 -12.04 -21.11 -7.58
N MET A 167 -12.73 -19.98 -7.49
CA MET A 167 -14.04 -19.78 -8.11
C MET A 167 -13.96 -19.81 -9.65
N LEU A 168 -12.89 -19.20 -10.22
CA LEU A 168 -12.63 -19.30 -11.67
C LEU A 168 -12.38 -20.74 -12.10
N SER A 169 -11.56 -21.49 -11.35
CA SER A 169 -11.25 -22.90 -11.61
C SER A 169 -12.51 -23.76 -11.63
N ARG A 170 -13.37 -23.65 -10.63
CA ARG A 170 -14.64 -24.39 -10.56
C ARG A 170 -15.66 -23.95 -11.62
N GLY A 171 -15.49 -22.76 -12.22
CA GLY A 171 -16.44 -22.18 -13.15
C GLY A 171 -17.63 -21.50 -12.47
N ASP A 172 -17.48 -21.09 -11.19
CA ASP A 172 -18.48 -20.29 -10.47
C ASP A 172 -18.53 -18.85 -11.01
N ILE A 173 -17.40 -18.37 -11.54
CA ILE A 173 -17.24 -17.12 -12.29
C ILE A 173 -16.56 -17.38 -13.63
N ASP A 174 -16.81 -16.50 -14.62
CA ASP A 174 -16.26 -16.59 -15.96
C ASP A 174 -15.01 -15.72 -16.13
N ALA A 175 -14.90 -14.67 -15.34
CA ALA A 175 -13.75 -13.76 -15.25
C ALA A 175 -13.69 -13.11 -13.89
N TYR A 176 -12.59 -12.42 -13.59
CA TYR A 176 -12.48 -11.54 -12.40
C TYR A 176 -11.49 -10.41 -12.63
N VAL A 177 -11.62 -9.35 -11.84
CA VAL A 177 -10.55 -8.36 -11.63
C VAL A 177 -9.96 -8.58 -10.25
N GLY A 178 -8.70 -8.99 -10.19
CA GLY A 178 -8.08 -9.46 -8.96
C GLY A 178 -6.75 -8.79 -8.64
N ALA A 179 -6.33 -9.03 -7.40
CA ALA A 179 -5.04 -8.60 -6.86
C ALA A 179 -4.06 -9.79 -6.79
N GLU A 180 -2.77 -9.52 -7.02
CA GLU A 180 -1.74 -10.55 -6.90
C GLU A 180 -1.65 -11.10 -5.46
N PRO A 181 -1.50 -12.44 -5.29
CA PRO A 181 -1.04 -13.44 -6.27
C PRO A 181 -2.14 -14.13 -7.09
N GLY A 182 -3.40 -13.77 -6.97
CA GLY A 182 -4.52 -14.44 -7.65
C GLY A 182 -4.37 -14.51 -9.19
N PRO A 183 -4.15 -13.39 -9.89
CA PRO A 183 -3.87 -13.38 -11.33
C PRO A 183 -2.69 -14.26 -11.70
N GLY A 184 -1.55 -14.11 -11.06
CA GLY A 184 -0.37 -14.93 -11.28
C GLY A 184 -0.63 -16.42 -11.11
N LEU A 185 -1.43 -16.81 -10.11
CA LEU A 185 -1.81 -18.20 -9.87
C LEU A 185 -2.70 -18.73 -10.99
N SER A 186 -3.72 -17.96 -11.42
CA SER A 186 -4.61 -18.39 -12.50
C SER A 186 -3.88 -18.57 -13.82
N LEU A 187 -2.93 -17.66 -14.11
CA LEU A 187 -2.13 -17.71 -15.32
C LEU A 187 -1.09 -18.84 -15.30
N SER A 188 -0.38 -19.03 -14.17
CA SER A 188 0.66 -20.07 -14.07
C SER A 188 0.10 -21.49 -14.02
N SER A 189 -1.12 -21.67 -13.51
CA SER A 189 -1.81 -22.96 -13.48
C SER A 189 -2.56 -23.30 -14.79
N GLY A 190 -2.66 -22.36 -15.75
CA GLY A 190 -3.43 -22.52 -16.97
C GLY A 190 -4.95 -22.48 -16.79
N VAL A 191 -5.44 -22.14 -15.58
CA VAL A 191 -6.88 -21.97 -15.29
C VAL A 191 -7.44 -20.72 -15.92
N GLY A 192 -6.62 -19.68 -16.04
CA GLY A 192 -7.01 -18.38 -16.56
C GLY A 192 -6.14 -17.89 -17.71
N GLU A 193 -6.70 -16.98 -18.49
CA GLU A 193 -6.03 -16.20 -19.52
C GLU A 193 -6.10 -14.71 -19.16
N LEU A 194 -5.00 -13.96 -19.44
CA LEU A 194 -4.97 -12.53 -19.23
C LEU A 194 -5.85 -11.82 -20.26
N VAL A 195 -6.84 -11.08 -19.78
CA VAL A 195 -7.62 -10.18 -20.63
C VAL A 195 -6.87 -8.86 -20.79
N GLU A 196 -6.50 -8.23 -19.67
CA GLU A 196 -5.66 -7.02 -19.66
C GLU A 196 -5.09 -6.72 -18.26
N PHE A 197 -4.05 -5.88 -18.24
CA PHE A 197 -3.70 -5.11 -17.07
C PHE A 197 -4.44 -3.77 -17.14
N PRO A 198 -5.31 -3.42 -16.18
CA PRO A 198 -6.28 -2.33 -16.34
C PRO A 198 -5.69 -0.93 -16.09
N TYR A 199 -4.44 -0.66 -16.48
CA TYR A 199 -3.72 0.57 -16.17
C TYR A 199 -3.87 1.69 -17.23
N GLY A 200 -4.60 1.44 -18.31
CA GLY A 200 -4.84 2.38 -19.40
C GLY A 200 -5.93 3.42 -19.11
N THR A 201 -5.98 3.96 -17.90
CA THR A 201 -6.96 4.96 -17.46
C THR A 201 -6.24 6.17 -16.83
N ALA A 202 -6.95 7.24 -16.53
CA ALA A 202 -6.41 8.41 -15.83
C ALA A 202 -5.92 8.05 -14.39
N MET A 203 -6.38 6.94 -13.83
CA MET A 203 -5.93 6.41 -12.54
C MET A 203 -4.54 5.76 -12.60
N GLY A 204 -4.01 5.52 -13.81
CA GLY A 204 -2.68 4.94 -14.03
C GLY A 204 -2.49 3.60 -13.33
N GLY A 205 -1.31 3.43 -12.73
CA GLY A 205 -0.96 2.23 -11.97
C GLY A 205 -1.15 2.34 -10.46
N LEU A 206 -1.64 3.48 -9.94
CA LEU A 206 -1.81 3.67 -8.50
C LEU A 206 -2.77 2.62 -7.92
N ASN A 207 -2.33 1.86 -6.93
CA ASN A 207 -3.13 0.82 -6.29
C ASN A 207 -3.24 1.05 -4.79
N MET A 208 -2.11 1.06 -4.09
CA MET A 208 -2.08 1.18 -2.63
C MET A 208 -1.35 2.43 -2.17
N ILE A 209 -1.81 2.96 -1.04
CA ILE A 209 -1.26 4.15 -0.40
C ILE A 209 -0.79 3.83 1.02
N PHE A 210 0.18 4.63 1.50
CA PHE A 210 0.60 4.68 2.88
C PHE A 210 -0.20 5.74 3.62
N ALA A 211 -1.01 5.32 4.56
CA ALA A 211 -1.92 6.20 5.27
C ALA A 211 -1.73 6.16 6.78
N THR A 212 -2.15 7.23 7.41
CA THR A 212 -2.30 7.37 8.87
C THR A 212 -3.53 8.24 9.18
N SER A 213 -3.76 8.55 10.46
CA SER A 213 -4.86 9.43 10.89
C SER A 213 -4.42 10.88 11.06
N GLU A 214 -5.35 11.84 10.94
CA GLU A 214 -5.11 13.24 11.29
C GLU A 214 -4.55 13.37 12.72
N ALA A 215 -5.06 12.58 13.66
CA ALA A 215 -4.60 12.58 15.04
C ALA A 215 -3.13 12.16 15.18
N MET A 216 -2.67 11.14 14.44
CA MET A 216 -1.27 10.72 14.44
C MET A 216 -0.37 11.84 13.92
N ILE A 217 -0.76 12.51 12.84
CA ILE A 217 -0.01 13.64 12.26
C ILE A 217 0.11 14.80 13.28
N ALA A 218 -0.96 15.09 14.00
CA ALA A 218 -0.97 16.17 15.00
C ALA A 218 -0.15 15.81 16.26
N GLN A 219 -0.22 14.55 16.71
CA GLN A 219 0.41 14.11 17.95
C GLN A 219 1.90 13.79 17.79
N ASP A 220 2.28 13.16 16.67
CA ASP A 220 3.66 12.72 16.46
C ASP A 220 4.09 12.79 14.98
N PRO A 221 4.28 13.99 14.45
CA PRO A 221 4.74 14.16 13.06
C PRO A 221 6.17 13.61 12.85
N ALA A 222 6.96 13.47 13.91
CA ALA A 222 8.30 12.87 13.83
C ALA A 222 8.23 11.37 13.56
N LEU A 223 7.28 10.67 14.18
CA LEU A 223 7.04 9.27 13.91
C LEU A 223 6.54 9.06 12.46
N VAL A 224 5.67 9.94 11.95
CA VAL A 224 5.20 9.86 10.56
C VAL A 224 6.38 9.93 9.59
N ARG A 225 7.33 10.87 9.78
CA ARG A 225 8.58 10.94 9.00
C ARG A 225 9.42 9.67 9.12
N THR A 226 9.61 9.19 10.35
CA THR A 226 10.39 7.98 10.61
C THR A 226 9.80 6.78 9.88
N MET A 227 8.50 6.56 9.99
CA MET A 227 7.81 5.42 9.37
C MET A 227 7.83 5.52 7.84
N LEU A 228 7.64 6.71 7.27
CA LEU A 228 7.74 6.90 5.83
C LEU A 228 9.19 6.73 5.33
N GLY A 229 10.20 7.12 6.11
CA GLY A 229 11.61 6.87 5.82
C GLY A 229 11.96 5.37 5.85
N ILE A 230 11.38 4.62 6.78
CA ILE A 230 11.50 3.16 6.82
C ILE A 230 10.82 2.55 5.58
N HIS A 231 9.61 3.02 5.25
CA HIS A 231 8.87 2.56 4.08
C HIS A 231 9.63 2.82 2.78
N ARG A 232 10.25 4.01 2.62
CA ARG A 232 11.12 4.32 1.48
C ARG A 232 12.23 3.28 1.33
N ARG A 233 13.03 3.10 2.38
CA ARG A 233 14.18 2.18 2.35
C ARG A 233 13.75 0.74 2.08
N ALA A 234 12.64 0.31 2.66
CA ALA A 234 12.10 -1.03 2.42
C ALA A 234 11.61 -1.18 0.96
N SER A 235 10.89 -0.20 0.41
CA SER A 235 10.42 -0.22 -0.98
C SER A 235 11.58 -0.25 -1.97
N GLU A 236 12.57 0.61 -1.80
CA GLU A 236 13.78 0.67 -2.63
C GLU A 236 14.56 -0.66 -2.54
N TYR A 237 14.72 -1.21 -1.33
CA TYR A 237 15.37 -2.51 -1.11
C TYR A 237 14.63 -3.63 -1.85
N MET A 238 13.30 -3.70 -1.74
CA MET A 238 12.50 -4.75 -2.35
C MET A 238 12.53 -4.69 -3.88
N MET A 239 12.56 -3.50 -4.46
CA MET A 239 12.71 -3.34 -5.92
C MET A 239 14.07 -3.82 -6.42
N ALA A 240 15.13 -3.67 -5.62
CA ALA A 240 16.47 -4.13 -5.93
C ALA A 240 16.70 -5.63 -5.64
N ASN A 241 15.89 -6.26 -4.77
CA ASN A 241 16.11 -7.62 -4.25
C ASN A 241 14.90 -8.54 -4.49
N LYS A 242 14.38 -8.57 -5.73
CA LYS A 242 13.14 -9.30 -6.09
C LYS A 242 13.17 -10.79 -5.73
N ALA A 243 14.33 -11.45 -5.78
CA ALA A 243 14.44 -12.87 -5.42
C ALA A 243 14.15 -13.09 -3.91
N GLU A 244 14.71 -12.27 -3.03
CA GLU A 244 14.42 -12.32 -1.58
C GLU A 244 12.95 -11.99 -1.29
N VAL A 245 12.39 -11.00 -2.01
CA VAL A 245 10.96 -10.67 -1.92
C VAL A 245 10.10 -11.85 -2.31
N ALA A 246 10.43 -12.57 -3.37
CA ALA A 246 9.71 -13.78 -3.79
C ALA A 246 9.74 -14.87 -2.70
N GLU A 247 10.91 -15.15 -2.12
CA GLU A 247 11.06 -16.12 -1.04
C GLU A 247 10.27 -15.73 0.22
N ALA A 248 10.35 -14.45 0.61
CA ALA A 248 9.57 -13.93 1.73
C ALA A 248 8.06 -14.03 1.47
N THR A 249 7.62 -13.70 0.26
CA THR A 249 6.21 -13.77 -0.13
C THR A 249 5.67 -15.20 -0.08
N VAL A 250 6.40 -16.17 -0.63
CA VAL A 250 6.05 -17.60 -0.54
C VAL A 250 5.91 -18.03 0.91
N ARG A 251 6.87 -17.68 1.76
CA ARG A 251 6.88 -18.07 3.17
C ARG A 251 5.74 -17.43 3.97
N ILE A 252 5.46 -16.14 3.74
CA ILE A 252 4.53 -15.35 4.55
C ILE A 252 3.08 -15.55 4.10
N LEU A 253 2.84 -15.54 2.79
CA LEU A 253 1.50 -15.66 2.22
C LEU A 253 1.10 -17.12 1.92
N GLY A 254 2.03 -18.08 1.94
CA GLY A 254 1.79 -19.44 1.48
C GLY A 254 1.51 -19.53 -0.03
N ALA A 255 1.90 -18.51 -0.80
CA ALA A 255 1.63 -18.43 -2.23
C ALA A 255 2.52 -19.39 -3.03
N GLN A 256 2.02 -19.87 -4.17
CA GLN A 256 2.82 -20.70 -5.07
C GLN A 256 3.95 -19.89 -5.70
N ARG A 257 5.17 -20.45 -5.72
CA ARG A 257 6.38 -19.78 -6.21
C ARG A 257 6.22 -19.27 -7.65
N ALA A 258 5.66 -20.05 -8.54
CA ALA A 258 5.45 -19.66 -9.94
C ALA A 258 4.52 -18.45 -10.09
N ALA A 259 3.48 -18.33 -9.24
CA ALA A 259 2.58 -17.19 -9.23
C ALA A 259 3.31 -15.92 -8.76
N VAL A 260 4.13 -16.05 -7.71
CA VAL A 260 4.91 -14.93 -7.16
C VAL A 260 5.97 -14.46 -8.15
N ASP A 261 6.72 -15.38 -8.74
CA ASP A 261 7.75 -15.04 -9.73
C ASP A 261 7.15 -14.32 -10.93
N ARG A 262 5.97 -14.77 -11.40
CA ARG A 262 5.25 -14.12 -12.49
C ARG A 262 4.84 -12.69 -12.12
N ALA A 263 4.23 -12.50 -10.95
CA ALA A 263 3.80 -11.18 -10.48
C ALA A 263 4.96 -10.18 -10.37
N LEU A 264 6.14 -10.64 -9.93
CA LEU A 264 7.33 -9.79 -9.75
C LEU A 264 8.14 -9.59 -11.05
N ALA A 265 8.16 -10.58 -11.96
CA ALA A 265 8.97 -10.54 -13.19
C ALA A 265 8.40 -9.57 -14.23
N GLU A 266 7.10 -9.52 -14.42
CA GLU A 266 6.43 -8.69 -15.44
C GLU A 266 6.32 -7.21 -15.02
N ASN A 267 7.03 -6.77 -13.97
CA ASN A 267 6.87 -5.46 -13.34
C ASN A 267 5.42 -5.12 -13.01
N ASN A 268 4.60 -6.16 -12.77
CA ASN A 268 3.21 -6.00 -12.39
C ASN A 268 3.05 -5.60 -10.90
N VAL A 269 4.12 -5.61 -10.11
CA VAL A 269 4.16 -5.09 -8.75
C VAL A 269 5.32 -4.12 -8.64
N GLU A 270 5.03 -2.88 -8.31
CA GLU A 270 6.00 -1.81 -8.16
C GLU A 270 5.89 -1.24 -6.74
N TYR A 271 6.81 -1.65 -5.85
CA TYR A 271 6.91 -1.08 -4.52
C TYR A 271 7.43 0.35 -4.61
N THR A 272 6.70 1.29 -4.05
CA THR A 272 6.97 2.72 -4.13
C THR A 272 6.59 3.41 -2.83
N TRP A 273 6.98 4.67 -2.66
CA TRP A 273 6.77 5.37 -1.41
C TRP A 273 6.37 6.84 -1.58
N LYS A 274 6.75 7.44 -2.71
CA LYS A 274 6.65 8.88 -2.91
C LYS A 274 5.22 9.30 -3.26
N LEU A 275 4.70 10.28 -2.53
CA LEU A 275 3.46 10.97 -2.86
C LEU A 275 3.80 12.21 -3.72
N ASP A 276 4.14 11.98 -4.97
CA ASP A 276 4.47 13.02 -5.94
C ASP A 276 3.23 13.50 -6.72
N ASP A 277 3.44 14.47 -7.62
CA ASP A 277 2.37 15.06 -8.42
C ASP A 277 1.65 14.03 -9.30
N THR A 278 2.36 13.01 -9.78
CA THR A 278 1.77 11.93 -10.57
C THR A 278 0.81 11.10 -9.71
N VAL A 279 1.25 10.67 -8.53
CA VAL A 279 0.42 9.91 -7.59
C VAL A 279 -0.77 10.75 -7.12
N MET A 280 -0.57 12.03 -6.81
CA MET A 280 -1.67 12.92 -6.42
C MET A 280 -2.68 13.13 -7.54
N THR A 281 -2.22 13.26 -8.79
CA THR A 281 -3.10 13.37 -9.96
C THR A 281 -3.92 12.09 -10.15
N GLN A 282 -3.29 10.92 -10.04
CA GLN A 282 -3.97 9.64 -10.13
C GLN A 282 -5.00 9.46 -8.98
N ALA A 283 -4.64 9.85 -7.75
CA ALA A 283 -5.57 9.80 -6.61
C ALA A 283 -6.80 10.70 -6.81
N ARG A 284 -6.63 11.89 -7.40
CA ARG A 284 -7.74 12.76 -7.78
C ARG A 284 -8.61 12.14 -8.88
N ALA A 285 -7.99 11.47 -9.86
CA ALA A 285 -8.71 10.75 -10.90
C ALA A 285 -9.54 9.60 -10.32
N TYR A 286 -9.04 8.86 -9.31
CA TYR A 286 -9.84 7.88 -8.57
C TYR A 286 -11.08 8.49 -7.96
N ALA A 287 -10.92 9.59 -7.22
CA ALA A 287 -12.05 10.25 -6.57
C ALA A 287 -13.07 10.75 -7.61
N GLN A 288 -12.60 11.30 -8.73
CA GLN A 288 -13.46 11.75 -9.81
C GLN A 288 -14.26 10.59 -10.42
N GLN A 289 -13.60 9.48 -10.73
CA GLN A 289 -14.26 8.28 -11.24
C GLN A 289 -15.27 7.70 -10.26
N MET A 290 -14.92 7.64 -8.98
CA MET A 290 -15.82 7.16 -7.93
C MET A 290 -17.06 8.07 -7.77
N LEU A 291 -16.90 9.39 -7.98
CA LEU A 291 -18.02 10.33 -7.98
C LEU A 291 -18.94 10.10 -9.21
N GLU A 292 -18.37 9.99 -10.41
CA GLU A 292 -19.11 9.72 -11.64
C GLU A 292 -19.88 8.41 -11.58
N MET A 293 -19.30 7.37 -10.99
CA MET A 293 -19.91 6.07 -10.77
C MET A 293 -20.82 6.02 -9.55
N ARG A 294 -21.03 7.14 -8.84
CA ARG A 294 -21.87 7.27 -7.65
C ARG A 294 -21.46 6.37 -6.48
N GLN A 295 -20.18 5.98 -6.41
CA GLN A 295 -19.61 5.28 -5.26
C GLN A 295 -19.37 6.24 -4.09
N ILE A 296 -19.14 7.53 -4.36
CA ILE A 296 -19.11 8.62 -3.39
C ILE A 296 -20.13 9.70 -3.78
N ARG A 297 -20.55 10.51 -2.82
CA ARG A 297 -21.56 11.58 -3.02
C ARG A 297 -20.92 12.94 -3.31
N ALA A 298 -19.69 13.13 -2.87
CA ALA A 298 -18.90 14.34 -3.06
C ALA A 298 -17.40 13.99 -3.09
N LEU A 299 -16.60 14.83 -3.72
CA LEU A 299 -15.15 14.70 -3.69
C LEU A 299 -14.63 14.93 -2.26
N PRO A 300 -13.58 14.22 -1.83
CA PRO A 300 -12.93 14.49 -0.56
C PRO A 300 -12.27 15.88 -0.57
N ASN A 301 -12.08 16.46 0.62
CA ASN A 301 -11.19 17.61 0.74
C ASN A 301 -9.74 17.15 0.54
N PHE A 302 -9.20 17.38 -0.67
CA PHE A 302 -7.87 16.89 -1.05
C PHE A 302 -6.74 17.49 -0.22
N ASP A 303 -6.86 18.71 0.30
CA ASP A 303 -5.83 19.34 1.13
C ASP A 303 -5.70 18.66 2.50
N LYS A 304 -6.78 18.03 2.97
CA LYS A 304 -6.75 17.19 4.17
C LYS A 304 -6.39 15.74 3.85
N PHE A 305 -6.87 15.23 2.72
CA PHE A 305 -6.74 13.82 2.34
C PHE A 305 -5.35 13.44 1.84
N LEU A 306 -4.71 14.31 1.02
CA LEU A 306 -3.39 14.05 0.43
C LEU A 306 -2.36 14.99 1.04
N ASN A 307 -1.43 14.46 1.84
CA ASN A 307 -0.41 15.27 2.52
C ASN A 307 1.00 14.90 2.03
N PRO A 308 1.51 15.55 0.97
CA PRO A 308 2.83 15.28 0.39
C PRO A 308 4.00 15.79 1.24
N ARG A 309 3.74 16.60 2.29
CA ARG A 309 4.78 17.20 3.13
C ARG A 309 5.80 16.17 3.60
N PHE A 310 5.33 15.06 4.19
CA PHE A 310 6.22 14.04 4.75
C PHE A 310 7.03 13.33 3.67
N SER A 311 6.42 13.05 2.52
CA SER A 311 7.09 12.47 1.37
C SER A 311 8.19 13.40 0.83
N ASN A 312 7.94 14.71 0.78
CA ASN A 312 8.93 15.69 0.36
C ASN A 312 10.08 15.82 1.37
N GLU A 313 9.77 15.86 2.68
CA GLU A 313 10.79 15.90 3.75
C GLU A 313 11.70 14.65 3.72
N VAL A 314 11.12 13.46 3.50
CA VAL A 314 11.86 12.19 3.40
C VAL A 314 12.68 12.11 2.11
N ALA A 315 12.26 12.74 1.01
CA ALA A 315 13.00 12.73 -0.26
C ALA A 315 14.34 13.49 -0.17
N THR A 316 14.44 14.46 0.75
CA THR A 316 15.63 15.31 0.92
C THR A 316 16.56 14.83 2.06
N SER A 317 16.18 13.81 2.79
CA SER A 317 16.95 13.15 3.86
C SER A 317 17.61 11.85 3.36
#